data_20d474b60e03b71a80cdd64228ccffc5
#
_entry.id   20d474b60e03b71a80cdd64228ccffc5
#
_cell.length_a   1.000
_cell.length_b   1.000
_cell.length_c   1.000
_cell.angle_alpha   90.00
_cell.angle_beta   90.00
_cell.angle_gamma   90.00
#
_symmetry.space_group_name_H-M   'P 1'
#
loop_
_entity.id
_entity.type
_entity.pdbx_description
1 polymer ?
#
loop_
_entity_poly.entity_id
_entity_poly.type
_entity_poly.pdbx_seq_one_letter_code
_entity_poly.pdbx_strand_id
1 'polypeptide(L)'
;EDGIRDYKVTGVQTCALPILRRESAEYIASVGAQGNAIGGLSVGEPAEEMYAMTQEVTAILPQDKPRYLMGVGTPINILENIALGIDMFDCVMPTRNARNGMLFTAHGTINIKNKKWADDFDPIDPMNITWVDTAYSKAYLRHLFTVNEMLGKQIATIHNLGFYLWLVREARKHILAGDFRSEEHTSELQSPCNLVC
;
A
#
# COMPACT_ATOMS: atom_id res chain seq x y z
N GLU A 1 -21.43 -25.21 -5.28
CA GLU A 1 -20.18 -25.97 -5.02
C GLU A 1 -19.30 -25.09 -4.16
N ASP A 2 -19.53 -25.16 -2.84
CA ASP A 2 -18.76 -24.43 -1.86
C ASP A 2 -17.38 -25.06 -1.76
N GLY A 3 -16.37 -24.33 -2.25
CA GLY A 3 -14.99 -24.71 -2.08
C GLY A 3 -14.67 -24.81 -0.60
N ILE A 4 -14.40 -26.01 -0.13
CA ILE A 4 -14.05 -26.35 1.24
C ILE A 4 -12.80 -25.55 1.62
N ARG A 5 -12.99 -24.41 2.30
CA ARG A 5 -11.92 -23.74 3.04
C ARG A 5 -11.78 -24.47 4.37
N ASP A 6 -11.03 -25.57 4.35
CA ASP A 6 -10.72 -26.32 5.56
C ASP A 6 -9.61 -25.62 6.33
N TYR A 7 -9.98 -24.67 7.24
CA TYR A 7 -9.00 -23.99 8.10
C TYR A 7 -8.36 -24.92 9.14
N LYS A 8 -8.73 -26.18 9.20
CA LYS A 8 -8.04 -27.17 10.04
C LYS A 8 -6.73 -27.65 9.40
N VAL A 9 -6.53 -27.39 8.10
CA VAL A 9 -5.26 -27.64 7.40
C VAL A 9 -4.29 -26.46 7.55
N THR A 10 -4.77 -25.28 7.99
CA THR A 10 -3.94 -24.08 8.13
C THR A 10 -2.76 -24.22 9.08
N GLY A 11 -2.85 -25.01 10.14
CA GLY A 11 -1.75 -25.19 11.08
C GLY A 11 -0.51 -25.88 10.46
N VAL A 12 -0.70 -26.84 9.55
CA VAL A 12 0.39 -27.51 8.84
C VAL A 12 0.90 -26.64 7.70
N GLN A 13 0.03 -25.92 7.02
CA GLN A 13 0.41 -24.97 5.96
C GLN A 13 1.23 -23.80 6.51
N THR A 14 0.85 -23.24 7.66
CA THR A 14 1.57 -22.13 8.30
C THR A 14 2.99 -22.54 8.72
N CYS A 15 3.19 -23.75 9.18
CA CYS A 15 4.54 -24.27 9.50
C CYS A 15 5.37 -24.62 8.27
N ALA A 16 4.75 -25.06 7.17
CA ALA A 16 5.44 -25.44 5.94
C ALA A 16 5.78 -24.24 5.04
N LEU A 17 4.96 -23.18 5.06
CA LEU A 17 5.13 -21.99 4.21
C LEU A 17 6.51 -21.31 4.37
N PRO A 18 7.04 -21.06 5.58
CA PRO A 18 8.36 -20.49 5.75
C PRO A 18 9.47 -21.35 5.15
N ILE A 19 9.41 -22.67 5.35
CA ILE A 19 10.41 -23.64 4.84
C ILE A 19 10.41 -23.64 3.32
N LEU A 20 9.24 -23.78 2.70
CA LEU A 20 9.11 -23.79 1.23
C LEU A 20 9.49 -22.44 0.62
N ARG A 21 9.19 -21.34 1.29
CA ARG A 21 9.60 -20.01 0.84
C ARG A 21 11.11 -19.82 0.91
N ARG A 22 11.75 -20.36 1.94
CA ARG A 22 13.21 -20.36 2.07
C ARG A 22 13.87 -21.15 0.94
N GLU A 23 13.45 -22.39 0.71
CA GLU A 23 13.95 -23.22 -0.38
C GLU A 23 13.77 -22.57 -1.75
N SER A 24 12.58 -21.97 -1.98
CA SER A 24 12.30 -21.24 -3.21
C SER A 24 13.19 -20.00 -3.36
N ALA A 25 13.39 -19.23 -2.29
CA ALA A 25 14.23 -18.04 -2.30
C ALA A 25 15.71 -18.38 -2.57
N GLU A 26 16.24 -19.46 -1.97
CA GLU A 26 17.60 -19.96 -2.19
C GLU A 26 17.78 -20.36 -3.65
N TYR A 27 16.81 -21.10 -4.22
CA TYR A 27 16.86 -21.48 -5.62
C TYR A 27 16.83 -20.27 -6.54
N ILE A 28 15.90 -19.33 -6.34
CA ILE A 28 15.77 -18.11 -7.16
C ILE A 28 17.02 -17.23 -7.04
N ALA A 29 17.59 -17.08 -5.85
CA ALA A 29 18.84 -16.35 -5.65
C ALA A 29 20.00 -16.99 -6.45
N SER A 30 20.06 -18.32 -6.51
CA SER A 30 21.09 -19.07 -7.24
C SER A 30 21.02 -18.88 -8.76
N VAL A 31 19.86 -18.52 -9.32
CA VAL A 31 19.66 -18.24 -10.76
C VAL A 31 20.44 -16.99 -11.20
N GLY A 32 20.77 -16.08 -10.29
CA GLY A 32 21.56 -14.90 -10.58
C GLY A 32 20.84 -13.83 -11.42
N ALA A 33 19.51 -13.78 -11.37
CA ALA A 33 18.70 -12.79 -12.09
C ALA A 33 19.05 -11.34 -11.70
N GLN A 34 18.71 -10.36 -12.57
CA GLN A 34 18.97 -8.93 -12.32
C GLN A 34 18.03 -8.31 -11.27
N GLY A 35 16.97 -9.00 -10.89
CA GLY A 35 16.01 -8.64 -9.85
C GLY A 35 15.15 -9.83 -9.48
N ASN A 36 14.49 -9.76 -8.34
CA ASN A 36 13.73 -10.89 -7.79
C ASN A 36 12.32 -10.43 -7.40
N ALA A 37 11.32 -11.24 -7.70
CA ALA A 37 9.93 -11.00 -7.34
C ALA A 37 9.46 -11.97 -6.24
N ILE A 38 8.66 -11.44 -5.31
CA ILE A 38 8.00 -12.19 -4.24
C ILE A 38 6.50 -12.15 -4.54
N GLY A 39 5.92 -13.31 -4.81
CA GLY A 39 4.50 -13.47 -5.08
C GLY A 39 3.79 -14.35 -4.06
N GLY A 40 2.47 -14.50 -4.23
CA GLY A 40 1.64 -15.36 -3.38
C GLY A 40 1.48 -14.85 -1.95
N LEU A 41 1.59 -13.53 -1.75
CA LEU A 41 1.24 -12.80 -0.53
C LEU A 41 0.14 -11.79 -0.84
N SER A 42 -0.47 -11.21 0.21
CA SER A 42 -1.62 -10.30 0.08
C SER A 42 -2.84 -10.93 -0.59
N VAL A 43 -3.08 -12.22 -0.31
CA VAL A 43 -4.20 -13.01 -0.85
C VAL A 43 -5.24 -13.36 0.22
N GLY A 44 -5.17 -12.73 1.41
CA GLY A 44 -6.13 -12.87 2.50
C GLY A 44 -5.52 -13.30 3.84
N GLU A 45 -4.20 -13.45 3.92
CA GLU A 45 -3.48 -13.66 5.17
C GLU A 45 -3.44 -12.38 6.02
N PRO A 46 -3.28 -12.48 7.35
CA PRO A 46 -2.98 -11.35 8.23
C PRO A 46 -1.70 -10.62 7.81
N ALA A 47 -1.64 -9.31 8.06
CA ALA A 47 -0.47 -8.49 7.69
C ALA A 47 0.82 -8.99 8.33
N GLU A 48 0.75 -9.41 9.59
CA GLU A 48 1.89 -9.95 10.35
C GLU A 48 2.49 -11.21 9.70
N GLU A 49 1.64 -12.06 9.14
CA GLU A 49 2.08 -13.25 8.41
C GLU A 49 2.77 -12.87 7.10
N MET A 50 2.21 -11.90 6.37
CA MET A 50 2.84 -11.36 5.17
C MET A 50 4.23 -10.76 5.49
N TYR A 51 4.35 -9.98 6.57
CA TYR A 51 5.62 -9.39 6.98
C TYR A 51 6.64 -10.45 7.38
N ALA A 52 6.25 -11.47 8.16
CA ALA A 52 7.12 -12.56 8.53
C ALA A 52 7.64 -13.33 7.29
N MET A 53 6.78 -13.62 6.32
CA MET A 53 7.17 -14.27 5.07
C MET A 53 8.07 -13.39 4.21
N THR A 54 7.80 -12.09 4.15
CA THR A 54 8.67 -11.14 3.44
C THR A 54 10.06 -11.09 4.07
N GLN A 55 10.14 -11.03 5.40
CA GLN A 55 11.41 -11.01 6.14
C GLN A 55 12.24 -12.28 5.88
N GLU A 56 11.64 -13.46 5.90
CA GLU A 56 12.31 -14.72 5.57
C GLU A 56 12.93 -14.70 4.18
N VAL A 57 12.19 -14.20 3.19
CA VAL A 57 12.65 -14.17 1.80
C VAL A 57 13.72 -13.11 1.58
N THR A 58 13.54 -11.91 2.14
CA THR A 58 14.51 -10.82 1.98
C THR A 58 15.83 -11.08 2.65
N ALA A 59 15.88 -11.92 3.70
CA ALA A 59 17.11 -12.37 4.33
C ALA A 59 17.99 -13.20 3.39
N ILE A 60 17.41 -13.83 2.37
CA ILE A 60 18.09 -14.73 1.43
C ILE A 60 18.41 -14.05 0.10
N LEU A 61 17.46 -13.22 -0.40
CA LEU A 61 17.61 -12.55 -1.69
C LEU A 61 18.79 -11.55 -1.67
N PRO A 62 19.54 -11.42 -2.79
CA PRO A 62 20.63 -10.45 -2.90
C PRO A 62 20.20 -9.02 -2.55
N GLN A 63 21.02 -8.31 -1.76
CA GLN A 63 20.73 -6.93 -1.32
C GLN A 63 21.07 -5.89 -2.38
N ASP A 64 21.93 -6.23 -3.32
CA ASP A 64 22.37 -5.38 -4.42
C ASP A 64 21.45 -5.45 -5.65
N LYS A 65 20.36 -6.20 -5.56
CA LYS A 65 19.40 -6.40 -6.66
C LYS A 65 17.98 -5.99 -6.26
N PRO A 66 17.20 -5.41 -7.19
CA PRO A 66 15.82 -5.03 -6.91
C PRO A 66 14.96 -6.19 -6.44
N ARG A 67 14.17 -5.93 -5.39
CA ARG A 67 13.20 -6.87 -4.79
C ARG A 67 11.80 -6.32 -4.98
N TYR A 68 10.97 -7.07 -5.65
CA TYR A 68 9.61 -6.69 -6.01
C TYR A 68 8.59 -7.53 -5.26
N LEU A 69 7.75 -6.91 -4.45
CA LEU A 69 6.63 -7.55 -3.76
C LEU A 69 5.34 -7.31 -4.54
N MET A 70 4.78 -8.39 -5.08
CA MET A 70 3.61 -8.35 -5.97
C MET A 70 2.30 -8.17 -5.19
N GLY A 71 1.42 -7.29 -5.70
CA GLY A 71 0.04 -7.14 -5.25
C GLY A 71 -0.16 -6.42 -3.92
N VAL A 72 0.87 -5.83 -3.35
CA VAL A 72 0.81 -5.09 -2.07
C VAL A 72 0.79 -3.59 -2.33
N GLY A 73 0.01 -2.78 -1.71
CA GLY A 73 -1.17 -2.97 -0.91
C GLY A 73 -1.60 -1.67 -0.25
N THR A 74 -1.86 -1.71 1.04
CA THR A 74 -2.19 -0.50 1.81
C THR A 74 -0.94 0.37 2.03
N PRO A 75 -1.10 1.68 2.30
CA PRO A 75 0.04 2.55 2.63
C PRO A 75 0.94 1.99 3.73
N ILE A 76 0.36 1.46 4.81
CA ILE A 76 1.11 0.87 5.91
C ILE A 76 1.86 -0.39 5.47
N ASN A 77 1.23 -1.27 4.70
CA ASN A 77 1.89 -2.48 4.21
C ASN A 77 3.09 -2.15 3.31
N ILE A 78 3.00 -1.07 2.52
CA ILE A 78 4.12 -0.59 1.70
C ILE A 78 5.27 -0.13 2.58
N LEU A 79 5.01 0.72 3.59
CA LEU A 79 6.06 1.23 4.49
C LEU A 79 6.74 0.10 5.27
N GLU A 80 5.97 -0.82 5.85
CA GLU A 80 6.51 -1.97 6.59
C GLU A 80 7.36 -2.86 5.67
N ASN A 81 6.92 -3.15 4.45
CA ASN A 81 7.70 -3.96 3.53
C ASN A 81 8.94 -3.23 2.98
N ILE A 82 8.91 -1.91 2.84
CA ILE A 82 10.12 -1.11 2.58
C ILE A 82 11.13 -1.30 3.73
N ALA A 83 10.68 -1.25 4.98
CA ALA A 83 11.54 -1.50 6.15
C ALA A 83 12.15 -2.91 6.15
N LEU A 84 11.48 -3.88 5.53
CA LEU A 84 11.96 -5.26 5.33
C LEU A 84 12.85 -5.43 4.09
N GLY A 85 13.11 -4.35 3.33
CA GLY A 85 14.02 -4.36 2.20
C GLY A 85 13.38 -4.64 0.85
N ILE A 86 12.12 -4.28 0.66
CA ILE A 86 11.44 -4.32 -0.64
C ILE A 86 11.59 -2.97 -1.35
N ASP A 87 11.88 -3.02 -2.65
CA ASP A 87 12.15 -1.85 -3.49
C ASP A 87 10.98 -1.45 -4.39
N MET A 88 10.13 -2.42 -4.78
CA MET A 88 9.10 -2.23 -5.79
C MET A 88 7.78 -2.89 -5.39
N PHE A 89 6.68 -2.24 -5.77
CA PHE A 89 5.32 -2.69 -5.50
C PHE A 89 4.41 -2.44 -6.69
N ASP A 90 3.35 -3.23 -6.80
CA ASP A 90 2.16 -2.92 -7.58
C ASP A 90 0.91 -3.21 -6.77
N CYS A 91 -0.14 -2.44 -6.98
CA CYS A 91 -1.46 -2.79 -6.47
C CYS A 91 -2.59 -2.03 -7.18
N VAL A 92 -3.77 -2.62 -7.16
CA VAL A 92 -4.99 -1.98 -7.70
C VAL A 92 -5.66 -1.03 -6.71
N MET A 93 -5.22 -1.02 -5.46
CA MET A 93 -5.90 -0.34 -4.36
C MET A 93 -6.08 1.17 -4.57
N PRO A 94 -5.07 1.95 -5.02
CA PRO A 94 -5.24 3.37 -5.24
C PRO A 94 -6.41 3.68 -6.19
N THR A 95 -6.42 3.02 -7.34
CA THR A 95 -7.42 3.26 -8.37
C THR A 95 -8.78 2.63 -8.05
N ARG A 96 -8.80 1.43 -7.45
CA ARG A 96 -10.03 0.76 -7.03
C ARG A 96 -10.74 1.55 -5.94
N ASN A 97 -10.03 1.99 -4.91
CA ASN A 97 -10.58 2.77 -3.82
C ASN A 97 -11.05 4.14 -4.32
N ALA A 98 -10.29 4.80 -5.17
CA ALA A 98 -10.68 6.07 -5.80
C ALA A 98 -12.02 5.95 -6.52
N ARG A 99 -12.20 4.94 -7.38
CA ARG A 99 -13.47 4.72 -8.09
C ARG A 99 -14.65 4.49 -7.16
N ASN A 100 -14.41 4.03 -5.95
CA ASN A 100 -15.42 3.83 -4.91
C ASN A 100 -15.60 5.05 -3.99
N GLY A 101 -14.84 6.13 -4.21
CA GLY A 101 -14.91 7.36 -3.44
C GLY A 101 -14.11 7.35 -2.15
N MET A 102 -13.18 6.40 -2.00
CA MET A 102 -12.25 6.35 -0.88
C MET A 102 -10.92 6.99 -1.30
N LEU A 103 -10.50 8.02 -0.56
CA LEU A 103 -9.27 8.78 -0.83
C LEU A 103 -8.30 8.62 0.33
N PHE A 104 -7.02 8.51 -0.01
CA PHE A 104 -5.92 8.52 0.96
C PHE A 104 -5.39 9.94 1.09
N THR A 105 -5.36 10.49 2.28
CA THR A 105 -4.87 11.85 2.55
C THR A 105 -3.78 11.81 3.62
N ALA A 106 -3.05 12.91 3.76
CA ALA A 106 -2.06 13.08 4.83
C ALA A 106 -2.65 12.94 6.25
N HIS A 107 -3.97 13.08 6.40
CA HIS A 107 -4.68 12.98 7.67
C HIS A 107 -5.52 11.70 7.79
N GLY A 108 -5.26 10.71 6.94
CA GLY A 108 -5.97 9.43 6.94
C GLY A 108 -6.90 9.25 5.75
N THR A 109 -7.68 8.19 5.78
CA THR A 109 -8.58 7.83 4.69
C THR A 109 -9.93 8.55 4.83
N ILE A 110 -10.41 9.14 3.76
CA ILE A 110 -11.74 9.76 3.70
C ILE A 110 -12.63 9.06 2.68
N ASN A 111 -13.92 8.91 3.02
CA ASN A 111 -14.93 8.55 2.04
C ASN A 111 -15.65 9.82 1.59
N ILE A 112 -15.39 10.24 0.35
CA ILE A 112 -15.91 11.49 -0.20
C ILE A 112 -17.44 11.51 -0.35
N LYS A 113 -18.08 10.35 -0.35
CA LYS A 113 -19.55 10.24 -0.44
C LYS A 113 -20.26 10.66 0.85
N ASN A 114 -19.55 10.75 1.97
CA ASN A 114 -20.11 11.17 3.25
C ASN A 114 -20.74 12.57 3.18
N LYS A 115 -21.91 12.72 3.79
CA LYS A 115 -22.66 13.99 3.80
C LYS A 115 -21.85 15.15 4.42
N LYS A 116 -20.97 14.87 5.36
CA LYS A 116 -20.13 15.89 6.01
C LYS A 116 -19.30 16.74 5.05
N TRP A 117 -19.02 16.21 3.85
CA TRP A 117 -18.25 16.93 2.83
C TRP A 117 -19.10 17.78 1.89
N ALA A 118 -20.43 17.87 2.10
CA ALA A 118 -21.34 18.56 1.18
C ALA A 118 -21.04 20.06 1.05
N ASP A 119 -20.64 20.67 2.15
CA ASP A 119 -20.36 22.10 2.25
C ASP A 119 -18.89 22.38 2.63
N ASP A 120 -18.00 21.40 2.41
CA ASP A 120 -16.56 21.53 2.65
C ASP A 120 -15.88 21.98 1.35
N PHE A 121 -15.60 23.29 1.26
CA PHE A 121 -14.95 23.90 0.10
C PHE A 121 -13.42 23.92 0.19
N ASP A 122 -12.84 23.31 1.22
CA ASP A 122 -11.39 23.14 1.33
C ASP A 122 -10.85 22.19 0.27
N PRO A 123 -9.53 22.27 -0.01
CA PRO A 123 -8.81 21.32 -0.87
C PRO A 123 -9.06 19.87 -0.48
N ILE A 124 -8.92 18.95 -1.44
CA ILE A 124 -9.08 17.51 -1.20
C ILE A 124 -8.09 17.04 -0.12
N ASP A 125 -6.83 17.43 -0.26
CA ASP A 125 -5.78 17.24 0.75
C ASP A 125 -5.06 18.59 0.98
N PRO A 126 -4.91 19.03 2.25
CA PRO A 126 -4.23 20.29 2.58
C PRO A 126 -2.74 20.28 2.21
N MET A 127 -2.10 19.12 2.06
CA MET A 127 -0.72 19.01 1.59
C MET A 127 -0.56 19.34 0.10
N ASN A 128 -1.65 19.39 -0.67
CA ASN A 128 -1.63 19.70 -2.09
C ASN A 128 -0.63 18.84 -2.88
N ILE A 129 -0.67 17.54 -2.62
CA ILE A 129 0.25 16.55 -3.21
C ILE A 129 0.11 16.52 -4.74
N THR A 130 -1.11 16.75 -5.23
CA THR A 130 -1.41 16.76 -6.66
C THR A 130 -2.11 18.06 -7.08
N TRP A 131 -2.07 18.36 -8.38
CA TRP A 131 -2.77 19.54 -8.91
C TRP A 131 -4.30 19.47 -8.72
N VAL A 132 -4.89 18.28 -8.63
CA VAL A 132 -6.33 18.15 -8.39
C VAL A 132 -6.73 18.59 -6.99
N ASP A 133 -5.80 18.52 -6.02
CA ASP A 133 -6.06 18.94 -4.64
C ASP A 133 -6.30 20.45 -4.54
N THR A 134 -5.59 21.22 -5.36
CA THR A 134 -5.76 22.68 -5.43
C THR A 134 -6.88 23.12 -6.36
N ALA A 135 -7.15 22.34 -7.41
CA ALA A 135 -8.14 22.70 -8.43
C ALA A 135 -9.59 22.41 -8.01
N TYR A 136 -9.80 21.46 -7.09
CA TYR A 136 -11.13 20.98 -6.73
C TYR A 136 -11.30 20.89 -5.22
N SER A 137 -12.51 21.27 -4.74
CA SER A 137 -12.87 21.12 -3.34
C SER A 137 -13.49 19.75 -3.04
N LYS A 138 -13.51 19.35 -1.76
CA LYS A 138 -14.21 18.14 -1.30
C LYS A 138 -15.70 18.21 -1.63
N ALA A 139 -16.35 19.39 -1.46
CA ALA A 139 -17.77 19.56 -1.79
C ALA A 139 -18.05 19.28 -3.27
N TYR A 140 -17.22 19.84 -4.17
CA TYR A 140 -17.36 19.61 -5.60
C TYR A 140 -17.11 18.15 -5.98
N LEU A 141 -16.05 17.55 -5.47
CA LEU A 141 -15.74 16.14 -5.72
C LEU A 141 -16.88 15.23 -5.22
N ARG A 142 -17.43 15.50 -4.01
CA ARG A 142 -18.60 14.80 -3.50
C ARG A 142 -19.80 14.94 -4.44
N HIS A 143 -20.09 16.14 -4.94
CA HIS A 143 -21.17 16.37 -5.90
C HIS A 143 -21.01 15.47 -7.12
N LEU A 144 -19.82 15.41 -7.73
CA LEU A 144 -19.53 14.55 -8.89
C LEU A 144 -19.79 13.07 -8.61
N PHE A 145 -19.44 12.59 -7.39
CA PHE A 145 -19.78 11.21 -6.99
C PHE A 145 -21.27 11.00 -6.79
N THR A 146 -22.00 11.99 -6.30
CA THR A 146 -23.45 11.91 -6.06
C THR A 146 -24.21 11.81 -7.38
N VAL A 147 -23.80 12.56 -8.39
CA VAL A 147 -24.43 12.55 -9.74
C VAL A 147 -23.78 11.50 -10.66
N ASN A 148 -22.84 10.72 -10.13
CA ASN A 148 -22.13 9.64 -10.85
C ASN A 148 -21.36 10.10 -12.10
N GLU A 149 -20.78 11.30 -12.05
CA GLU A 149 -19.93 11.82 -13.12
C GLU A 149 -18.57 11.12 -13.18
N MET A 150 -18.10 10.83 -14.40
CA MET A 150 -16.80 10.18 -14.64
C MET A 150 -15.63 11.05 -14.11
N LEU A 151 -15.75 12.37 -14.23
CA LEU A 151 -14.73 13.32 -13.76
C LEU A 151 -14.41 13.11 -12.27
N GLY A 152 -15.40 12.81 -11.43
CA GLY A 152 -15.17 12.52 -10.02
C GLY A 152 -14.24 11.32 -9.80
N LYS A 153 -14.43 10.25 -10.58
CA LYS A 153 -13.56 9.06 -10.52
C LYS A 153 -12.15 9.33 -11.04
N GLN A 154 -12.02 10.21 -12.05
CA GLN A 154 -10.71 10.62 -12.59
C GLN A 154 -9.94 11.46 -11.57
N ILE A 155 -10.57 12.49 -10.98
CA ILE A 155 -9.98 13.32 -9.93
C ILE A 155 -9.49 12.45 -8.77
N ALA A 156 -10.37 11.60 -8.24
CA ALA A 156 -10.05 10.70 -7.14
C ALA A 156 -8.88 9.74 -7.47
N THR A 157 -8.81 9.27 -8.72
CA THR A 157 -7.74 8.36 -9.17
C THR A 157 -6.40 9.09 -9.25
N ILE A 158 -6.37 10.32 -9.80
CA ILE A 158 -5.15 11.14 -9.86
C ILE A 158 -4.66 11.45 -8.46
N HIS A 159 -5.57 11.85 -7.56
CA HIS A 159 -5.27 12.11 -6.16
C HIS A 159 -4.63 10.89 -5.47
N ASN A 160 -5.29 9.72 -5.50
CA ASN A 160 -4.78 8.51 -4.84
C ASN A 160 -3.44 8.04 -5.42
N LEU A 161 -3.26 8.08 -6.74
CA LEU A 161 -1.98 7.73 -7.36
C LEU A 161 -0.89 8.71 -6.93
N GLY A 162 -1.19 10.01 -6.90
CA GLY A 162 -0.27 11.03 -6.40
C GLY A 162 0.13 10.79 -4.95
N PHE A 163 -0.83 10.46 -4.09
CA PHE A 163 -0.56 10.12 -2.68
C PHE A 163 0.41 8.93 -2.55
N TYR A 164 0.19 7.84 -3.28
CA TYR A 164 1.08 6.68 -3.23
C TYR A 164 2.49 7.00 -3.74
N LEU A 165 2.59 7.78 -4.81
CA LEU A 165 3.89 8.23 -5.34
C LEU A 165 4.60 9.18 -4.37
N TRP A 166 3.87 10.04 -3.69
CA TRP A 166 4.40 10.88 -2.63
C TRP A 166 4.92 10.04 -1.47
N LEU A 167 4.11 9.08 -0.98
CA LEU A 167 4.47 8.20 0.15
C LEU A 167 5.81 7.48 -0.08
N VAL A 168 5.99 6.86 -1.25
CA VAL A 168 7.24 6.14 -1.54
C VAL A 168 8.43 7.08 -1.78
N ARG A 169 8.19 8.31 -2.25
CA ARG A 169 9.24 9.34 -2.35
C ARG A 169 9.71 9.83 -0.98
N GLU A 170 8.78 10.06 -0.05
CA GLU A 170 9.12 10.42 1.33
C GLU A 170 9.86 9.27 2.02
N ALA A 171 9.37 8.03 1.92
CA ALA A 171 10.08 6.85 2.42
C ALA A 171 11.53 6.79 1.88
N ARG A 172 11.72 7.02 0.57
CA ARG A 172 13.06 7.08 -0.02
C ARG A 172 13.94 8.18 0.56
N LYS A 173 13.39 9.38 0.81
CA LYS A 173 14.16 10.48 1.43
C LYS A 173 14.66 10.09 2.81
N HIS A 174 13.80 9.50 3.65
CA HIS A 174 14.15 9.04 4.98
C HIS A 174 15.17 7.90 4.98
N ILE A 175 15.09 6.97 4.00
CA ILE A 175 16.11 5.93 3.81
C ILE A 175 17.47 6.57 3.49
N LEU A 176 17.52 7.55 2.59
CA LEU A 176 18.76 8.22 2.20
C LEU A 176 19.33 9.11 3.33
N ALA A 177 18.47 9.64 4.20
CA ALA A 177 18.86 10.37 5.40
C ALA A 177 19.31 9.46 6.55
N GLY A 178 19.01 8.16 6.48
CA GLY A 178 19.34 7.18 7.51
C GLY A 178 18.40 7.18 8.74
N ASP A 179 17.24 7.81 8.64
CA ASP A 179 16.27 8.00 9.71
C ASP A 179 14.91 7.31 9.49
N PHE A 180 14.78 6.48 8.43
CA PHE A 180 13.53 5.83 8.06
C PHE A 180 12.86 5.00 9.17
N ARG A 181 13.63 4.49 10.14
CA ARG A 181 13.14 3.68 11.26
C ARG A 181 13.04 4.46 12.58
N SER A 182 13.29 5.76 12.59
CA SER A 182 13.09 6.55 13.81
C SER A 182 11.60 6.62 14.12
N GLU A 183 11.22 6.42 15.40
CA GLU A 183 9.82 6.37 15.82
C GLU A 183 9.03 7.65 15.48
N GLU A 184 9.69 8.80 15.47
CA GLU A 184 9.08 10.08 15.13
C GLU A 184 8.67 10.16 13.65
N HIS A 185 9.51 9.73 12.72
CA HIS A 185 9.22 9.77 11.29
C HIS A 185 8.28 8.65 10.86
N THR A 186 8.36 7.48 11.50
CA THR A 186 7.40 6.41 11.29
C THR A 186 6.00 6.87 11.71
N SER A 187 5.86 7.66 12.79
CA SER A 187 4.57 8.20 13.23
C SER A 187 4.02 9.26 12.26
N GLU A 188 4.86 10.11 11.67
CA GLU A 188 4.43 11.09 10.66
C GLU A 188 3.99 10.42 9.35
N LEU A 189 4.75 9.45 8.86
CA LEU A 189 4.41 8.68 7.66
C LEU A 189 3.25 7.69 7.90
N GLN A 190 3.07 7.21 9.12
CA GLN A 190 1.98 6.32 9.52
C GLN A 190 0.72 7.06 9.98
N SER A 191 0.81 8.34 10.32
CA SER A 191 -0.35 9.14 10.75
C SER A 191 -1.54 9.04 9.78
N PRO A 192 -1.34 9.03 8.46
CA PRO A 192 -2.41 8.75 7.50
C PRO A 192 -2.94 7.30 7.56
N CYS A 193 -2.18 6.37 8.15
CA CYS A 193 -2.48 4.95 8.14
C CYS A 193 -3.18 4.47 9.42
N ASN A 194 -2.99 5.15 10.57
CA ASN A 194 -3.58 4.79 11.86
C ASN A 194 -5.10 5.00 11.98
N LEU A 195 -5.76 5.50 10.93
CA LEU A 195 -7.21 5.73 10.88
C LEU A 195 -7.96 4.69 10.03
N VAL A 196 -7.34 3.55 9.73
CA VAL A 196 -7.90 2.48 8.88
C VAL A 196 -8.20 1.21 9.71
N CYS A 197 -8.52 1.35 10.99
CA CYS A 197 -9.18 0.29 11.77
C CYS A 197 -10.63 0.65 12.05
#